data_ae05f69faa7e34e4b150a4bb8d4a3aed
#
_entry.id   ae05f69faa7e34e4b150a4bb8d4a3aed
#
_cell.length_a   1.000
_cell.length_b   1.000
_cell.length_c   1.000
_cell.angle_alpha   90.00
_cell.angle_beta   90.00
_cell.angle_gamma   90.00
#
_symmetry.space_group_name_H-M   'P 1'
#
loop_
_entity.id
_entity.type
_entity.pdbx_description
1 polymer ?
#
loop_
_entity_poly.entity_id
_entity_poly.type
_entity_poly.pdbx_seq_one_letter_code
_entity_poly.pdbx_strand_id
1 'polypeptide(L)'
;HLEPKTIYKLIEEAAYVLLREPLFQVAFMYTGVGSNGKSVWLDWLRDFFGKENASEVSLHDLASNRFRVAELDGKLINIYADLKSTALKENEIIKPLIGGDAITVEKKLQHPFSMKPYTKLFFSANRIPEISDESIGMYRRLSLTRWDIVFTEIDRDVNKLKKMNTDYERSGMFNIFLRTL
;
A
#
# COMPACT_ATOMS: atom_id res chain seq x y z
N HIS A 1 -21.14 -4.44 -3.83
CA HIS A 1 -20.83 -3.02 -3.78
C HIS A 1 -20.23 -2.71 -2.40
N LEU A 2 -19.09 -2.00 -2.35
CA LEU A 2 -18.54 -1.51 -1.09
C LEU A 2 -19.49 -0.48 -0.48
N GLU A 3 -19.56 -0.43 0.85
CA GLU A 3 -20.32 0.61 1.53
C GLU A 3 -19.76 2.00 1.21
N PRO A 4 -20.57 3.06 1.13
CA PRO A 4 -20.09 4.41 0.86
C PRO A 4 -18.93 4.84 1.76
N LYS A 5 -18.98 4.52 3.04
CA LYS A 5 -17.92 4.82 4.00
C LYS A 5 -16.58 4.17 3.61
N THR A 6 -16.61 2.94 3.12
CA THR A 6 -15.41 2.24 2.63
C THR A 6 -14.85 2.90 1.37
N ILE A 7 -15.73 3.34 0.46
CA ILE A 7 -15.33 4.07 -0.75
C ILE A 7 -14.60 5.37 -0.39
N TYR A 8 -15.16 6.17 0.51
CA TYR A 8 -14.51 7.40 1.00
C TYR A 8 -13.17 7.12 1.62
N LYS A 9 -13.07 6.09 2.46
CA LYS A 9 -11.80 5.66 3.07
C LYS A 9 -10.75 5.32 2.00
N LEU A 10 -11.11 4.56 0.97
CA LEU A 10 -10.17 4.22 -0.13
C LEU A 10 -9.72 5.46 -0.91
N ILE A 11 -10.58 6.45 -1.08
CA ILE A 11 -10.25 7.73 -1.72
C ILE A 11 -9.27 8.51 -0.84
N GLU A 12 -9.50 8.61 0.47
CA GLU A 12 -8.61 9.26 1.43
C GLU A 12 -7.23 8.60 1.48
N GLU A 13 -7.20 7.25 1.52
CA GLU A 13 -5.96 6.46 1.49
C GLU A 13 -5.15 6.72 0.21
N ALA A 14 -5.82 6.78 -0.95
CA ALA A 14 -5.19 7.08 -2.22
C ALA A 14 -4.73 8.55 -2.32
N ALA A 15 -5.54 9.51 -1.87
CA ALA A 15 -5.18 10.91 -1.83
C ALA A 15 -3.93 11.15 -0.96
N TYR A 16 -3.82 10.45 0.17
CA TYR A 16 -2.67 10.53 1.06
C TYR A 16 -1.33 10.20 0.38
N VAL A 17 -1.32 9.43 -0.70
CA VAL A 17 -0.10 9.15 -1.49
C VAL A 17 0.53 10.43 -2.06
N LEU A 18 -0.27 11.46 -2.35
CA LEU A 18 0.21 12.74 -2.88
C LEU A 18 1.01 13.55 -1.84
N LEU A 19 0.85 13.26 -0.55
CA LEU A 19 1.60 13.92 0.51
C LEU A 19 2.91 13.18 0.77
N ARG A 20 4.04 13.88 0.63
CA ARG A 20 5.36 13.30 0.95
C ARG A 20 5.61 13.16 2.45
N GLU A 21 4.82 13.81 3.28
CA GLU A 21 4.95 13.73 4.73
C GLU A 21 4.15 12.54 5.29
N PRO A 22 4.68 11.79 6.27
CA PRO A 22 4.00 10.67 6.91
C PRO A 22 3.07 11.14 8.03
N LEU A 23 2.17 12.08 7.75
CA LEU A 23 1.31 12.75 8.74
C LEU A 23 0.52 11.77 9.63
N PHE A 24 -0.03 10.72 9.05
CA PHE A 24 -0.86 9.76 9.76
C PHE A 24 -0.09 8.53 10.24
N GLN A 25 1.16 8.35 9.80
CA GLN A 25 2.02 7.23 10.17
C GLN A 25 1.31 5.86 10.03
N VAL A 26 0.73 5.59 8.87
CA VAL A 26 -0.13 4.43 8.63
C VAL A 26 0.28 3.68 7.37
N ALA A 27 0.20 2.34 7.43
CA ALA A 27 0.22 1.42 6.31
C ALA A 27 -1.17 0.84 6.09
N PHE A 28 -1.54 0.62 4.84
CA PHE A 28 -2.87 0.17 4.43
C PHE A 28 -2.85 -1.32 4.12
N MET A 29 -3.78 -2.07 4.70
CA MET A 29 -3.88 -3.50 4.50
C MET A 29 -5.31 -3.89 4.11
N TYR A 30 -5.45 -4.45 2.92
CA TYR A 30 -6.70 -4.92 2.37
C TYR A 30 -6.84 -6.42 2.55
N THR A 31 -7.91 -6.85 3.19
CA THR A 31 -8.16 -8.27 3.48
C THR A 31 -9.45 -8.75 2.85
N GLY A 32 -9.54 -10.04 2.57
CA GLY A 32 -10.73 -10.69 2.03
C GLY A 32 -10.38 -11.87 1.14
N VAL A 33 -11.33 -12.77 0.99
CA VAL A 33 -11.22 -13.93 0.09
C VAL A 33 -11.06 -13.47 -1.36
N GLY A 34 -10.55 -14.31 -2.24
CA GLY A 34 -10.28 -13.96 -3.64
C GLY A 34 -11.49 -13.39 -4.41
N SER A 35 -11.25 -12.93 -5.64
CA SER A 35 -12.29 -12.44 -6.58
C SER A 35 -13.12 -11.26 -6.08
N ASN A 36 -12.55 -10.33 -5.35
CA ASN A 36 -13.25 -9.18 -4.73
C ASN A 36 -12.78 -7.80 -5.21
N GLY A 37 -11.87 -7.76 -6.20
CA GLY A 37 -11.42 -6.50 -6.79
C GLY A 37 -10.23 -5.83 -6.12
N LYS A 38 -9.68 -6.37 -5.00
CA LYS A 38 -8.47 -5.81 -4.34
C LYS A 38 -7.31 -5.60 -5.32
N SER A 39 -6.97 -6.64 -6.11
CA SER A 39 -5.87 -6.56 -7.06
C SER A 39 -6.13 -5.52 -8.15
N VAL A 40 -7.36 -5.43 -8.66
CA VAL A 40 -7.74 -4.41 -9.66
C VAL A 40 -7.56 -3.01 -9.11
N TRP A 41 -7.94 -2.77 -7.84
CA TRP A 41 -7.74 -1.49 -7.17
C TRP A 41 -6.26 -1.15 -7.00
N LEU A 42 -5.46 -2.10 -6.53
CA LEU A 42 -4.01 -1.92 -6.33
C LEU A 42 -3.27 -1.71 -7.66
N ASP A 43 -3.62 -2.46 -8.72
CA ASP A 43 -3.06 -2.28 -10.05
C ASP A 43 -3.43 -0.91 -10.63
N TRP A 44 -4.68 -0.47 -10.40
CA TRP A 44 -5.10 0.86 -10.80
C TRP A 44 -4.32 1.96 -10.06
N LEU A 45 -4.08 1.84 -8.75
CA LEU A 45 -3.25 2.78 -8.01
C LEU A 45 -1.83 2.83 -8.58
N ARG A 46 -1.23 1.67 -8.90
CA ARG A 46 0.11 1.59 -9.51
C ARG A 46 0.16 2.34 -10.84
N ASP A 47 -0.84 2.11 -11.69
CA ASP A 47 -0.92 2.80 -12.99
C ASP A 47 -1.21 4.29 -12.82
N PHE A 48 -2.06 4.66 -11.87
CA PHE A 48 -2.44 6.05 -11.60
C PHE A 48 -1.26 6.90 -11.14
N PHE A 49 -0.47 6.42 -10.17
CA PHE A 49 0.69 7.15 -9.65
C PHE A 49 1.95 7.00 -10.52
N GLY A 50 1.92 6.11 -11.50
CA GLY A 50 3.04 5.79 -12.40
C GLY A 50 3.90 4.66 -11.86
N LYS A 51 4.27 3.74 -12.72
CA LYS A 51 5.08 2.56 -12.36
C LYS A 51 6.47 2.94 -11.84
N GLU A 52 7.02 4.02 -12.34
CA GLU A 52 8.30 4.59 -11.92
C GLU A 52 8.26 5.13 -10.48
N ASN A 53 7.10 5.54 -10.00
CA ASN A 53 6.85 6.04 -8.64
C ASN A 53 6.39 4.94 -7.67
N ALA A 54 6.23 3.72 -8.17
CA ALA A 54 5.81 2.57 -7.39
C ALA A 54 6.97 1.62 -7.10
N SER A 55 6.93 0.95 -5.96
CA SER A 55 7.75 -0.21 -5.62
C SER A 55 6.86 -1.41 -5.30
N GLU A 56 7.47 -2.60 -5.30
CA GLU A 56 6.76 -3.86 -5.07
C GLU A 56 7.57 -4.72 -4.08
N VAL A 57 7.57 -4.29 -2.82
CA VAL A 57 8.31 -4.95 -1.75
C VAL A 57 7.33 -5.52 -0.74
N SER A 58 7.48 -6.81 -0.42
CA SER A 58 6.63 -7.48 0.56
C SER A 58 6.87 -6.93 1.97
N LEU A 59 5.88 -7.05 2.85
CA LEU A 59 6.02 -6.66 4.25
C LEU A 59 7.12 -7.48 4.94
N HIS A 60 7.30 -8.75 4.57
CA HIS A 60 8.36 -9.62 5.09
C HIS A 60 9.75 -9.16 4.65
N ASP A 61 9.90 -8.79 3.38
CA ASP A 61 11.15 -8.23 2.88
C ASP A 61 11.47 -6.88 3.53
N LEU A 62 10.46 -6.03 3.72
CA LEU A 62 10.64 -4.75 4.44
C LEU A 62 11.10 -4.98 5.88
N ALA A 63 10.63 -6.05 6.52
CA ALA A 63 10.98 -6.36 7.89
C ALA A 63 12.42 -6.88 8.04
N SER A 64 12.93 -7.65 7.08
CA SER A 64 14.15 -8.46 7.25
C SER A 64 15.28 -8.14 6.27
N ASN A 65 15.05 -7.35 5.22
CA ASN A 65 16.01 -7.19 4.12
C ASN A 65 16.29 -5.71 3.78
N ARG A 66 17.39 -5.17 4.33
CA ARG A 66 17.81 -3.77 4.11
C ARG A 66 17.99 -3.38 2.65
N PHE A 67 18.33 -4.32 1.77
CA PHE A 67 18.46 -4.06 0.33
C PHE A 67 17.09 -3.84 -0.32
N ARG A 68 16.10 -4.62 0.11
CA ARG A 68 14.71 -4.47 -0.37
C ARG A 68 14.08 -3.18 0.16
N VAL A 69 14.38 -2.79 1.40
CA VAL A 69 13.94 -1.50 1.95
C VAL A 69 14.46 -0.32 1.12
N ALA A 70 15.69 -0.40 0.60
CA ALA A 70 16.27 0.64 -0.25
C ALA A 70 15.50 0.85 -1.58
N GLU A 71 14.66 -0.08 -2.00
CA GLU A 71 13.80 0.07 -3.19
C GLU A 71 12.67 1.09 -2.98
N LEU A 72 12.38 1.47 -1.73
CA LEU A 72 11.42 2.54 -1.41
C LEU A 72 12.00 3.93 -1.66
N ASP A 73 13.31 4.06 -1.84
CA ASP A 73 13.98 5.34 -2.04
C ASP A 73 13.44 6.06 -3.28
N GLY A 74 12.86 7.26 -3.07
CA GLY A 74 12.26 8.06 -4.14
C GLY A 74 10.88 7.61 -4.61
N LYS A 75 10.27 6.58 -3.98
CA LYS A 75 8.95 6.07 -4.38
C LYS A 75 7.81 6.75 -3.60
N LEU A 76 6.70 6.99 -4.28
CA LEU A 76 5.47 7.53 -3.67
C LEU A 76 4.66 6.44 -2.98
N ILE A 77 4.61 5.27 -3.61
CA ILE A 77 3.75 4.17 -3.19
C ILE A 77 4.49 2.83 -3.28
N ASN A 78 4.30 1.99 -2.28
CA ASN A 78 4.68 0.58 -2.34
C ASN A 78 3.41 -0.27 -2.36
N ILE A 79 3.27 -1.10 -3.36
CA ILE A 79 2.11 -1.97 -3.52
C ILE A 79 2.59 -3.41 -3.58
N TYR A 80 2.11 -4.23 -2.65
CA TYR A 80 2.36 -5.65 -2.68
C TYR A 80 1.06 -6.43 -2.44
N ALA A 81 0.61 -7.10 -3.49
CA ALA A 81 -0.56 -7.97 -3.45
C ALA A 81 -0.16 -9.36 -2.94
N ASP A 82 -1.12 -10.04 -2.33
CA ASP A 82 -1.02 -11.43 -1.90
C ASP A 82 0.11 -11.72 -0.89
N LEU A 83 0.10 -10.97 0.22
CA LEU A 83 0.99 -11.26 1.34
C LEU A 83 0.75 -12.67 1.88
N LYS A 84 1.83 -13.38 2.13
CA LYS A 84 1.80 -14.68 2.83
C LYS A 84 1.35 -14.47 4.27
N SER A 85 0.57 -15.43 4.78
CA SER A 85 0.09 -15.41 6.18
C SER A 85 1.13 -15.86 7.21
N THR A 86 2.39 -16.10 6.78
CA THR A 86 3.49 -16.45 7.69
C THR A 86 3.76 -15.32 8.68
N ALA A 87 4.07 -15.68 9.93
CA ALA A 87 4.32 -14.71 10.99
C ALA A 87 5.51 -13.78 10.67
N LEU A 88 5.35 -12.51 11.02
CA LEU A 88 6.39 -11.49 10.92
C LEU A 88 7.23 -11.52 12.20
N LYS A 89 8.36 -12.21 12.18
CA LYS A 89 9.23 -12.40 13.37
C LYS A 89 10.06 -11.15 13.68
N GLU A 90 10.60 -10.51 12.65
CA GLU A 90 11.39 -9.29 12.75
C GLU A 90 10.50 -8.13 12.27
N ASN A 91 10.35 -7.08 13.07
CA ASN A 91 9.47 -5.97 12.73
C ASN A 91 9.96 -4.62 13.26
N GLU A 92 11.16 -4.56 13.83
CA GLU A 92 11.71 -3.35 14.43
C GLU A 92 11.77 -2.18 13.45
N ILE A 93 12.09 -2.45 12.18
CA ILE A 93 12.19 -1.42 11.14
C ILE A 93 10.83 -0.92 10.64
N ILE A 94 9.75 -1.70 10.85
CA ILE A 94 8.43 -1.37 10.28
C ILE A 94 7.86 -0.09 10.89
N LYS A 95 8.02 0.13 12.20
CA LYS A 95 7.53 1.34 12.86
C LYS A 95 8.23 2.61 12.37
N PRO A 96 9.59 2.69 12.36
CA PRO A 96 10.29 3.84 11.79
C PRO A 96 10.01 4.02 10.30
N LEU A 97 9.86 2.95 9.53
CA LEU A 97 9.53 3.01 8.12
C LEU A 97 8.17 3.70 7.87
N ILE A 98 7.13 3.27 8.59
CA ILE A 98 5.79 3.87 8.51
C ILE A 98 5.77 5.27 9.11
N GLY A 99 6.58 5.49 10.15
CA GLY A 99 6.70 6.77 10.85
C GLY A 99 7.42 7.86 10.06
N GLY A 100 8.19 7.48 9.02
CA GLY A 100 9.03 8.41 8.27
C GLY A 100 10.31 8.79 9.01
N ASP A 101 10.72 7.99 10.00
CA ASP A 101 11.99 8.18 10.69
C ASP A 101 13.15 7.87 9.76
N ALA A 102 14.30 8.51 9.99
CA ALA A 102 15.50 8.22 9.23
C ALA A 102 15.98 6.79 9.51
N ILE A 103 16.18 6.02 8.45
CA ILE A 103 16.65 4.63 8.51
C ILE A 103 17.89 4.46 7.63
N THR A 104 18.79 3.57 8.05
CA THR A 104 19.96 3.20 7.25
C THR A 104 19.60 2.04 6.34
N VAL A 105 19.78 2.24 5.05
CA VAL A 105 19.52 1.26 3.99
C VAL A 105 20.74 1.08 3.09
N GLU A 106 20.74 0.05 2.28
CA GLU A 106 21.87 -0.27 1.42
C GLU A 106 21.38 -0.74 0.05
N LYS A 107 21.94 -0.17 -1.02
CA LYS A 107 21.81 -0.71 -2.39
C LYS A 107 22.96 -1.66 -2.66
N LYS A 108 22.72 -2.76 -3.38
CA LYS A 108 23.77 -3.73 -3.73
C LYS A 108 24.98 -3.03 -4.34
N LEU A 109 26.15 -3.39 -3.87
CA LEU A 109 27.45 -2.84 -4.32
C LEU A 109 27.62 -1.32 -4.10
N GLN A 110 26.86 -0.74 -3.19
CA GLN A 110 26.97 0.67 -2.79
C GLN A 110 27.15 0.77 -1.27
N HIS A 111 27.69 1.90 -0.83
CA HIS A 111 27.78 2.19 0.61
C HIS A 111 26.38 2.40 1.21
N PRO A 112 26.17 1.98 2.48
CA PRO A 112 24.97 2.31 3.21
C PRO A 112 24.72 3.82 3.22
N PHE A 113 23.43 4.20 3.15
CA PHE A 113 23.03 5.60 3.22
C PHE A 113 21.80 5.77 4.11
N SER A 114 21.61 6.98 4.61
CA SER A 114 20.41 7.32 5.40
C SER A 114 19.28 7.72 4.45
N MET A 115 18.10 7.10 4.63
CA MET A 115 16.90 7.41 3.88
C MET A 115 15.81 7.85 4.86
N LYS A 116 15.08 8.91 4.52
CA LYS A 116 13.87 9.33 5.22
C LYS A 116 12.66 8.93 4.36
N PRO A 117 12.00 7.79 4.65
CA PRO A 117 10.92 7.27 3.81
C PRO A 117 9.69 8.15 3.88
N TYR A 118 9.04 8.35 2.74
CA TYR A 118 7.73 8.98 2.61
C TYR A 118 6.74 8.11 1.82
N THR A 119 7.21 6.97 1.37
CA THR A 119 6.45 5.98 0.60
C THR A 119 5.25 5.48 1.38
N LYS A 120 4.05 5.56 0.82
CA LYS A 120 2.84 4.98 1.43
C LYS A 120 2.78 3.49 1.11
N LEU A 121 2.56 2.69 2.15
CA LEU A 121 2.63 1.24 2.05
C LEU A 121 1.23 0.64 1.92
N PHE A 122 0.99 -0.07 0.82
CA PHE A 122 -0.26 -0.76 0.52
C PHE A 122 -0.02 -2.25 0.35
N PHE A 123 -0.78 -3.03 1.09
CA PHE A 123 -0.69 -4.48 1.06
C PHE A 123 -2.06 -5.10 0.87
N SER A 124 -2.13 -6.26 0.23
CA SER A 124 -3.30 -7.11 0.31
C SER A 124 -2.95 -8.53 0.74
N ALA A 125 -3.87 -9.15 1.45
CA ALA A 125 -3.74 -10.52 1.94
C ALA A 125 -5.10 -11.18 2.02
N ASN A 126 -5.14 -12.50 1.92
CA ASN A 126 -6.34 -13.26 2.26
C ASN A 126 -6.52 -13.35 3.78
N ARG A 127 -5.40 -13.43 4.52
CA ARG A 127 -5.33 -13.37 5.99
C ARG A 127 -4.19 -12.46 6.39
N ILE A 128 -4.41 -11.67 7.43
CA ILE A 128 -3.38 -10.80 7.99
C ILE A 128 -2.27 -11.69 8.57
N PRO A 129 -0.99 -11.43 8.24
CA PRO A 129 0.12 -12.11 8.89
C PRO A 129 0.08 -11.87 10.40
N GLU A 130 0.46 -12.86 11.18
CA GLU A 130 0.70 -12.65 12.61
C GLU A 130 1.91 -11.73 12.78
N ILE A 131 1.72 -10.66 13.54
CA ILE A 131 2.77 -9.70 13.85
C ILE A 131 3.17 -9.92 15.30
N SER A 132 4.42 -10.27 15.55
CA SER A 132 4.92 -10.55 16.91
C SER A 132 4.88 -9.33 17.83
N ASP A 133 4.85 -8.13 17.29
CA ASP A 133 4.70 -6.89 18.05
C ASP A 133 3.22 -6.56 18.27
N GLU A 134 2.70 -6.97 19.41
CA GLU A 134 1.32 -6.68 19.84
C GLU A 134 1.15 -5.32 20.53
N SER A 135 2.14 -4.43 20.40
CA SER A 135 2.03 -3.10 21.01
C SER A 135 0.96 -2.23 20.35
N ILE A 136 0.34 -1.36 21.14
CA ILE A 136 -0.57 -0.32 20.65
C ILE A 136 0.11 0.52 19.54
N GLY A 137 1.43 0.73 19.68
CA GLY A 137 2.23 1.45 18.70
C GLY A 137 2.26 0.79 17.31
N MET A 138 2.16 -0.54 17.21
CA MET A 138 2.07 -1.25 15.93
C MET A 138 0.63 -1.24 15.40
N TYR A 139 -0.35 -1.55 16.23
CA TYR A 139 -1.76 -1.62 15.80
C TYR A 139 -2.28 -0.29 15.25
N ARG A 140 -1.94 0.84 15.86
CA ARG A 140 -2.36 2.17 15.38
C ARG A 140 -1.80 2.52 14.00
N ARG A 141 -0.74 1.83 13.57
CA ARG A 141 -0.09 2.04 12.28
C ARG A 141 -0.66 1.20 11.14
N LEU A 142 -1.64 0.37 11.42
CA LEU A 142 -2.26 -0.52 10.43
C LEU A 142 -3.71 -0.10 10.18
N SER A 143 -3.99 0.43 9.01
CA SER A 143 -5.36 0.67 8.54
C SER A 143 -5.87 -0.56 7.81
N LEU A 144 -6.80 -1.27 8.43
CA LEU A 144 -7.38 -2.48 7.87
C LEU A 144 -8.67 -2.14 7.13
N THR A 145 -8.81 -2.66 5.89
CA THR A 145 -10.04 -2.57 5.11
C THR A 145 -10.42 -3.95 4.61
N ARG A 146 -11.61 -4.40 4.96
CA ARG A 146 -12.15 -5.69 4.54
C ARG A 146 -12.88 -5.54 3.20
N TRP A 147 -12.66 -6.52 2.33
CA TRP A 147 -13.29 -6.64 1.02
C TRP A 147 -14.11 -7.93 1.02
N ASP A 148 -15.35 -7.83 1.51
CA ASP A 148 -16.21 -8.99 1.79
C ASP A 148 -17.04 -9.42 0.56
N ILE A 149 -17.12 -8.59 -0.49
CA ILE A 149 -17.88 -8.91 -1.69
C ILE A 149 -17.04 -9.79 -2.61
N VAL A 150 -17.61 -10.87 -3.07
CA VAL A 150 -17.01 -11.77 -4.06
C VAL A 150 -17.73 -11.60 -5.39
N PHE A 151 -16.99 -11.26 -6.43
CA PHE A 151 -17.52 -11.18 -7.79
C PHE A 151 -17.57 -12.57 -8.42
N THR A 152 -18.70 -12.88 -9.04
CA THR A 152 -18.86 -14.09 -9.85
C THR A 152 -18.27 -13.87 -11.25
N GLU A 153 -18.20 -14.93 -12.06
CA GLU A 153 -17.76 -14.82 -13.45
C GLU A 153 -18.63 -13.87 -14.28
N ILE A 154 -19.94 -13.80 -13.95
CA ILE A 154 -20.91 -12.91 -14.63
C ILE A 154 -20.61 -11.43 -14.32
N ASP A 155 -20.13 -11.13 -13.11
CA ASP A 155 -19.81 -9.78 -12.68
C ASP A 155 -18.44 -9.30 -13.19
N ARG A 156 -17.65 -10.20 -13.76
CA ARG A 156 -16.27 -9.95 -14.17
C ARG A 156 -16.19 -9.10 -15.42
N ASP A 157 -15.73 -7.86 -15.29
CA ASP A 157 -15.37 -6.99 -16.42
C ASP A 157 -13.85 -7.01 -16.64
N VAL A 158 -13.41 -7.81 -17.63
CA VAL A 158 -11.99 -7.94 -17.99
C VAL A 158 -11.36 -6.63 -18.48
N ASN A 159 -12.17 -5.66 -18.90
CA ASN A 159 -11.74 -4.35 -19.35
C ASN A 159 -11.82 -3.28 -18.25
N LYS A 160 -12.17 -3.64 -17.02
CA LYS A 160 -12.41 -2.69 -15.93
C LYS A 160 -11.23 -1.76 -15.72
N LEU A 161 -10.02 -2.31 -15.59
CA LEU A 161 -8.80 -1.54 -15.39
C LEU A 161 -8.54 -0.57 -16.56
N LYS A 162 -8.73 -1.03 -17.80
CA LYS A 162 -8.57 -0.19 -18.99
C LYS A 162 -9.57 0.97 -19.02
N LYS A 163 -10.83 0.73 -18.64
CA LYS A 163 -11.86 1.77 -18.54
C LYS A 163 -11.52 2.81 -17.48
N MET A 164 -10.98 2.39 -16.34
CA MET A 164 -10.58 3.27 -15.25
C MET A 164 -9.30 4.08 -15.54
N ASN A 165 -8.48 3.66 -16.51
CA ASN A 165 -7.20 4.29 -16.86
C ASN A 165 -7.29 5.25 -18.05
N THR A 166 -8.48 5.69 -18.47
CA THR A 166 -8.61 6.76 -19.46
C THR A 166 -8.16 8.10 -18.86
N ASP A 167 -7.65 9.01 -19.68
CA ASP A 167 -7.22 10.34 -19.23
C ASP A 167 -8.34 11.11 -18.53
N TYR A 168 -9.57 10.95 -19.01
CA TYR A 168 -10.75 11.56 -18.41
C TYR A 168 -11.01 11.06 -16.99
N GLU A 169 -11.05 9.74 -16.79
CA GLU A 169 -11.27 9.14 -15.48
C GLU A 169 -10.13 9.47 -14.50
N ARG A 170 -8.89 9.40 -14.96
CA ARG A 170 -7.70 9.75 -14.16
C ARG A 170 -7.74 11.22 -13.72
N SER A 171 -8.07 12.14 -14.63
CA SER A 171 -8.21 13.57 -14.31
C SER A 171 -9.33 13.81 -13.29
N GLY A 172 -10.46 13.12 -13.45
CA GLY A 172 -11.57 13.18 -12.50
C GLY A 172 -11.14 12.71 -11.10
N MET A 173 -10.50 11.56 -11.02
CA MET A 173 -10.01 11.02 -9.74
C MET A 173 -8.92 11.88 -9.11
N PHE A 174 -8.02 12.44 -9.91
CA PHE A 174 -7.00 13.37 -9.40
C PHE A 174 -7.64 14.60 -8.73
N ASN A 175 -8.66 15.18 -9.36
CA ASN A 175 -9.40 16.30 -8.78
C ASN A 175 -10.13 15.90 -7.48
N ILE A 176 -10.66 14.68 -7.40
CA ILE A 176 -11.25 14.16 -6.16
C ILE A 176 -10.18 14.05 -5.07
N PHE A 177 -9.01 13.48 -5.37
CA PHE A 177 -7.91 13.37 -4.42
C PHE A 177 -7.46 14.74 -3.89
N LEU A 178 -7.31 15.74 -4.76
CA LEU A 178 -6.93 17.10 -4.36
C LEU A 178 -7.98 17.78 -3.45
N ARG A 179 -9.25 17.45 -3.61
CA ARG A 179 -10.32 17.98 -2.75
C ARG A 179 -10.43 17.24 -1.41
N THR A 180 -9.89 16.04 -1.34
CA THR A 180 -9.89 15.19 -0.14
C THR A 180 -8.76 15.56 0.81
N LEU A 181 -7.66 16.09 0.29
CA LEU A 181 -6.52 16.63 1.05
C LEU A 181 -6.82 17.98 1.67
#